data_a0891dd330bcc3dfa8f9a2bcfd6c55e8
#
_entry.id   a0891dd330bcc3dfa8f9a2bcfd6c55e8
#
_cell.length_a   1.000
_cell.length_b   1.000
_cell.length_c   1.000
_cell.angle_alpha   90.00
_cell.angle_beta   90.00
_cell.angle_gamma   90.00
#
_symmetry.space_group_name_H-M   'P 1'
#
loop_
_entity.id
_entity.type
_entity.pdbx_description
1 polymer ?
#
loop_
_entity_poly.entity_id
_entity_poly.type
_entity_poly.pdbx_seq_one_letter_code
_entity_poly.pdbx_strand_id
1 'polypeptide(L)'
;MSGRLENDSFKLLELKLNLEVNMADKIQNAYETSKNIYDDVLTQRNIFSKLYIKLFWSGTDDNDIARKVLAYVPDDFSGNLLDVPVGTAVFTENKWSSLKNAHITCIDYSMDMLEQARKRLGGHAHIKCIQGDVGNLQMENESVDTVVSMNGFHAFPDKQKAFHEIWRVLKPG
;
A
#
# COMPACT_ATOMS: atom_id res chain seq x y z
N MET A 1 43.85 -9.36 -18.11
CA MET A 1 43.06 -8.18 -17.70
C MET A 1 41.55 -8.43 -17.57
N SER A 2 41.02 -9.53 -18.08
CA SER A 2 39.59 -9.86 -18.10
C SER A 2 39.00 -10.29 -16.71
N GLY A 3 39.74 -11.01 -15.89
CA GLY A 3 39.20 -11.55 -14.62
C GLY A 3 39.01 -10.56 -13.47
N ARG A 4 39.55 -9.32 -13.60
CA ARG A 4 39.40 -8.30 -12.54
C ARG A 4 38.09 -7.52 -12.67
N LEU A 5 37.61 -7.31 -13.90
CA LEU A 5 36.34 -6.61 -14.18
C LEU A 5 35.10 -7.47 -13.88
N GLU A 6 35.19 -8.79 -14.05
CA GLU A 6 34.10 -9.72 -13.69
C GLU A 6 33.92 -9.79 -12.16
N ASN A 7 35.01 -9.78 -11.40
CA ASN A 7 34.99 -9.86 -9.94
C ASN A 7 34.42 -8.56 -9.33
N ASP A 8 34.66 -7.40 -9.93
CA ASP A 8 34.13 -6.13 -9.45
C ASP A 8 32.62 -5.97 -9.77
N SER A 9 32.16 -6.50 -10.90
CA SER A 9 30.73 -6.52 -11.26
C SER A 9 29.95 -7.46 -10.36
N PHE A 10 30.53 -8.60 -9.98
CA PHE A 10 29.90 -9.55 -9.05
C PHE A 10 29.79 -8.97 -7.64
N LYS A 11 30.84 -8.30 -7.13
CA LYS A 11 30.80 -7.59 -5.84
C LYS A 11 29.80 -6.44 -5.81
N LEU A 12 29.65 -5.70 -6.90
CA LEU A 12 28.65 -4.65 -7.02
C LEU A 12 27.23 -5.20 -7.01
N LEU A 13 27.00 -6.37 -7.63
CA LEU A 13 25.72 -7.06 -7.62
C LEU A 13 25.37 -7.59 -6.22
N GLU A 14 26.33 -8.22 -5.51
CA GLU A 14 26.16 -8.66 -4.13
C GLU A 14 25.89 -7.49 -3.18
N LEU A 15 26.59 -6.36 -3.34
CA LEU A 15 26.37 -5.14 -2.55
C LEU A 15 24.97 -4.55 -2.79
N LYS A 16 24.50 -4.54 -4.02
CA LYS A 16 23.14 -4.10 -4.35
C LYS A 16 22.10 -5.03 -3.74
N LEU A 17 22.27 -6.34 -3.90
CA LEU A 17 21.34 -7.33 -3.35
C LEU A 17 21.26 -7.24 -1.82
N ASN A 18 22.42 -7.11 -1.14
CA ASN A 18 22.47 -6.95 0.31
C ASN A 18 21.89 -5.62 0.80
N LEU A 19 21.99 -4.54 0.01
CA LEU A 19 21.35 -3.26 0.31
C LEU A 19 19.82 -3.34 0.15
N GLU A 20 19.33 -4.02 -0.87
CA GLU A 20 17.89 -4.22 -1.10
C GLU A 20 17.27 -5.08 0.01
N VAL A 21 17.91 -6.19 0.38
CA VAL A 21 17.46 -7.05 1.49
C VAL A 21 17.46 -6.30 2.81
N ASN A 22 18.54 -5.54 3.12
CA ASN A 22 18.64 -4.77 4.37
C ASN A 22 17.62 -3.62 4.43
N MET A 23 17.23 -3.06 3.29
CA MET A 23 16.20 -2.02 3.23
C MET A 23 14.79 -2.60 3.39
N ALA A 24 14.52 -3.75 2.78
CA ALA A 24 13.26 -4.48 2.96
C ALA A 24 13.05 -4.89 4.42
N ASP A 25 14.09 -5.45 5.06
CA ASP A 25 14.06 -5.83 6.48
C ASP A 25 13.85 -4.62 7.41
N LYS A 26 14.45 -3.48 7.12
CA LYS A 26 14.22 -2.24 7.89
C LYS A 26 12.80 -1.72 7.77
N ILE A 27 12.22 -1.79 6.58
CA ILE A 27 10.84 -1.39 6.35
C ILE A 27 9.90 -2.36 7.08
N GLN A 28 10.13 -3.67 6.94
CA GLN A 28 9.37 -4.70 7.64
C GLN A 28 9.41 -4.50 9.16
N ASN A 29 10.60 -4.32 9.75
CA ASN A 29 10.77 -4.08 11.17
C ASN A 29 10.11 -2.78 11.65
N ALA A 30 10.12 -1.71 10.85
CA ALA A 30 9.44 -0.47 11.18
C ALA A 30 7.90 -0.66 11.22
N TYR A 31 7.34 -1.44 10.30
CA TYR A 31 5.93 -1.79 10.30
C TYR A 31 5.56 -2.69 11.48
N GLU A 32 6.35 -3.71 11.81
CA GLU A 32 6.09 -4.63 12.91
C GLU A 32 6.09 -3.95 14.29
N THR A 33 6.96 -2.96 14.47
CA THR A 33 7.08 -2.24 15.75
C THR A 33 5.95 -1.22 15.97
N SER A 34 5.34 -0.72 14.90
CA SER A 34 4.41 0.41 14.98
C SER A 34 2.94 0.08 14.66
N LYS A 35 2.62 -1.16 14.25
CA LYS A 35 1.31 -1.51 13.70
C LYS A 35 0.10 -1.22 14.59
N ASN A 36 0.20 -1.42 15.90
CA ASN A 36 -0.91 -1.15 16.84
C ASN A 36 -1.00 0.35 17.20
N ILE A 37 0.14 1.04 17.22
CA ILE A 37 0.22 2.48 17.49
C ILE A 37 -0.20 3.26 16.25
N TYR A 38 0.09 2.71 15.05
CA TYR A 38 -0.16 3.34 13.77
C TYR A 38 -1.65 3.66 13.55
N ASP A 39 -2.54 2.69 13.77
CA ASP A 39 -3.98 2.90 13.65
C ASP A 39 -4.51 3.95 14.64
N ASP A 40 -4.03 3.94 15.88
CA ASP A 40 -4.44 4.91 16.90
C ASP A 40 -3.97 6.33 16.56
N VAL A 41 -2.78 6.47 15.98
CA VAL A 41 -2.27 7.76 15.48
C VAL A 41 -3.09 8.23 14.29
N LEU A 42 -3.27 7.38 13.27
CA LEU A 42 -3.97 7.75 12.04
C LEU A 42 -5.45 8.04 12.25
N THR A 43 -6.14 7.30 13.14
CA THR A 43 -7.56 7.48 13.41
C THR A 43 -7.86 8.51 14.49
N GLN A 44 -6.83 9.09 15.12
CA GLN A 44 -6.98 10.08 16.21
C GLN A 44 -7.86 9.58 17.36
N ARG A 45 -7.81 8.27 17.66
CA ARG A 45 -8.65 7.66 18.69
C ARG A 45 -8.41 8.18 20.10
N ASN A 46 -7.20 8.71 20.37
CA ASN A 46 -6.85 9.24 21.68
C ASN A 46 -6.31 10.67 21.60
N ILE A 47 -6.26 11.35 22.75
CA ILE A 47 -5.81 12.74 22.86
C ILE A 47 -4.34 12.90 22.47
N PHE A 48 -3.51 11.89 22.73
CA PHE A 48 -2.08 11.95 22.41
C PHE A 48 -1.83 11.87 20.91
N SER A 49 -2.58 11.04 20.17
CA SER A 49 -2.49 11.00 18.71
C SER A 49 -2.96 12.32 18.06
N LYS A 50 -4.00 12.95 18.58
CA LYS A 50 -4.45 14.27 18.11
C LYS A 50 -3.38 15.34 18.35
N LEU A 51 -2.72 15.31 19.51
CA LEU A 51 -1.66 16.25 19.85
C LEU A 51 -0.42 16.01 18.97
N TYR A 52 -0.07 14.75 18.71
CA TYR A 52 1.02 14.37 17.81
C TYR A 52 0.80 14.89 16.38
N ILE A 53 -0.38 14.64 15.80
CA ILE A 53 -0.75 15.13 14.47
C ILE A 53 -0.69 16.67 14.42
N LYS A 54 -1.22 17.35 15.43
CA LYS A 54 -1.21 18.81 15.49
C LYS A 54 0.21 19.40 15.56
N LEU A 55 1.12 18.75 16.29
CA LEU A 55 2.48 19.25 16.50
C LEU A 55 3.42 18.92 15.32
N PHE A 56 3.31 17.73 14.73
CA PHE A 56 4.28 17.24 13.74
C PHE A 56 3.78 17.32 12.30
N TRP A 57 2.46 17.30 12.08
CA TRP A 57 1.85 17.31 10.73
C TRP A 57 1.13 18.64 10.42
N SER A 58 1.45 19.70 11.15
CA SER A 58 0.85 21.02 10.95
C SER A 58 -0.70 21.03 10.98
N GLY A 59 -1.29 20.08 11.72
CA GLY A 59 -2.73 19.94 11.84
C GLY A 59 -3.42 19.25 10.66
N THR A 60 -2.68 18.67 9.72
CA THR A 60 -3.26 17.88 8.64
C THR A 60 -3.87 16.60 9.21
N ASP A 61 -5.15 16.37 8.93
CA ASP A 61 -5.89 15.19 9.37
C ASP A 61 -5.92 14.14 8.24
N ASP A 62 -5.25 13.02 8.47
CA ASP A 62 -5.21 11.91 7.50
C ASP A 62 -6.61 11.37 7.18
N ASN A 63 -7.56 11.44 8.12
CA ASN A 63 -8.95 11.08 7.85
C ASN A 63 -9.60 12.04 6.85
N ASP A 64 -9.26 13.34 6.91
CA ASP A 64 -9.76 14.34 5.98
C ASP A 64 -9.20 14.12 4.58
N ILE A 65 -7.91 13.80 4.48
CA ILE A 65 -7.24 13.45 3.23
C ILE A 65 -7.86 12.18 2.66
N ALA A 66 -7.97 11.12 3.45
CA ALA A 66 -8.56 9.86 3.04
C ALA A 66 -9.99 10.05 2.51
N ARG A 67 -10.82 10.80 3.24
CA ARG A 67 -12.19 11.13 2.80
C ARG A 67 -12.21 11.84 1.45
N LYS A 68 -11.32 12.81 1.22
CA LYS A 68 -11.22 13.54 -0.05
C LYS A 68 -10.76 12.63 -1.18
N VAL A 69 -9.77 11.78 -0.95
CA VAL A 69 -9.29 10.81 -1.95
C VAL A 69 -10.40 9.81 -2.29
N LEU A 70 -11.06 9.23 -1.29
CA LEU A 70 -12.13 8.24 -1.49
C LEU A 70 -13.38 8.84 -2.13
N ALA A 71 -13.59 10.15 -2.06
CA ALA A 71 -14.68 10.82 -2.76
C ALA A 71 -14.54 10.81 -4.29
N TYR A 72 -13.34 10.58 -4.83
CA TYR A 72 -13.14 10.38 -6.25
C TYR A 72 -13.62 9.00 -6.75
N VAL A 73 -13.87 8.04 -5.86
CA VAL A 73 -14.50 6.78 -6.20
C VAL A 73 -16.01 6.93 -5.98
N PRO A 74 -16.86 6.91 -7.04
CA PRO A 74 -18.31 7.05 -6.92
C PRO A 74 -18.92 6.00 -5.98
N ASP A 75 -20.06 6.33 -5.34
CA ASP A 75 -20.72 5.37 -4.43
C ASP A 75 -21.41 4.22 -5.18
N ASP A 76 -21.69 4.42 -6.45
CA ASP A 76 -22.24 3.42 -7.38
C ASP A 76 -21.17 2.77 -8.27
N PHE A 77 -19.89 2.95 -7.95
CA PHE A 77 -18.78 2.38 -8.70
C PHE A 77 -18.97 0.87 -8.90
N SER A 78 -18.85 0.44 -10.15
CA SER A 78 -18.90 -0.96 -10.56
C SER A 78 -17.74 -1.22 -11.51
N GLY A 79 -16.89 -2.15 -11.19
CA GLY A 79 -15.67 -2.45 -11.97
C GLY A 79 -14.60 -3.06 -11.11
N ASN A 80 -13.40 -3.16 -11.65
CA ASN A 80 -12.24 -3.68 -10.96
C ASN A 80 -11.46 -2.54 -10.28
N LEU A 81 -11.33 -2.58 -8.97
CA LEU A 81 -10.58 -1.62 -8.18
C LEU A 81 -9.39 -2.29 -7.52
N LEU A 82 -8.23 -1.67 -7.59
CA LEU A 82 -7.03 -2.06 -6.88
C LEU A 82 -6.74 -1.04 -5.76
N ASP A 83 -6.61 -1.53 -4.53
CA ASP A 83 -6.13 -0.76 -3.37
C ASP A 83 -4.72 -1.26 -3.01
N VAL A 84 -3.69 -0.43 -3.21
CA VAL A 84 -2.28 -0.80 -3.01
C VAL A 84 -1.40 0.38 -2.56
N PRO A 85 -0.73 0.29 -1.40
CA PRO A 85 -0.88 -0.74 -0.38
C PRO A 85 -2.15 -0.50 0.43
N VAL A 86 -2.86 -1.57 0.77
CA VAL A 86 -4.09 -1.45 1.56
C VAL A 86 -3.82 -1.13 3.03
N GLY A 87 -2.63 -1.43 3.53
CA GLY A 87 -2.31 -1.31 4.94
C GLY A 87 -3.26 -2.14 5.80
N THR A 88 -3.77 -1.52 6.87
CA THR A 88 -4.75 -2.13 7.75
C THR A 88 -6.20 -1.95 7.27
N ALA A 89 -6.43 -1.29 6.14
CA ALA A 89 -7.73 -0.89 5.61
C ALA A 89 -8.53 0.08 6.52
N VAL A 90 -7.88 0.74 7.48
CA VAL A 90 -8.54 1.61 8.48
C VAL A 90 -9.31 2.77 7.84
N PHE A 91 -8.85 3.28 6.71
CA PHE A 91 -9.51 4.38 5.98
C PHE A 91 -10.52 3.89 4.94
N THR A 92 -10.32 2.70 4.40
CA THR A 92 -11.03 2.20 3.22
C THR A 92 -12.18 1.26 3.56
N GLU A 93 -12.21 0.69 4.79
CA GLU A 93 -13.16 -0.30 5.25
C GLU A 93 -14.62 0.04 4.90
N ASN A 94 -15.08 1.24 5.32
CA ASN A 94 -16.47 1.64 5.12
C ASN A 94 -16.81 1.80 3.63
N LYS A 95 -15.89 2.43 2.86
CA LYS A 95 -16.11 2.67 1.43
C LYS A 95 -16.11 1.36 0.65
N TRP A 96 -15.09 0.52 0.83
CA TRP A 96 -14.98 -0.75 0.10
C TRP A 96 -16.14 -1.71 0.44
N SER A 97 -16.52 -1.75 1.72
CA SER A 97 -17.65 -2.57 2.15
C SER A 97 -18.99 -2.13 1.56
N SER A 98 -19.15 -0.86 1.17
CA SER A 98 -20.36 -0.35 0.56
C SER A 98 -20.48 -0.63 -0.94
N LEU A 99 -19.38 -0.77 -1.67
CA LEU A 99 -19.33 -0.93 -3.15
C LEU A 99 -19.64 -2.36 -3.59
N LYS A 100 -20.86 -2.82 -3.38
CA LYS A 100 -21.29 -4.22 -3.60
C LYS A 100 -21.16 -4.72 -5.05
N ASN A 101 -21.16 -3.80 -6.02
CA ASN A 101 -21.08 -4.12 -7.46
C ASN A 101 -19.65 -4.04 -8.01
N ALA A 102 -18.66 -3.66 -7.18
CA ALA A 102 -17.25 -3.62 -7.55
C ALA A 102 -16.56 -4.95 -7.26
N HIS A 103 -15.47 -5.22 -7.96
CA HIS A 103 -14.49 -6.26 -7.63
C HIS A 103 -13.25 -5.60 -7.08
N ILE A 104 -13.01 -5.69 -5.78
CA ILE A 104 -11.94 -4.98 -5.11
C ILE A 104 -10.80 -5.94 -4.77
N THR A 105 -9.60 -5.63 -5.25
CA THR A 105 -8.37 -6.33 -4.90
C THR A 105 -7.54 -5.43 -4.01
N CYS A 106 -7.28 -5.87 -2.78
CA CYS A 106 -6.46 -5.18 -1.80
C CYS A 106 -5.11 -5.89 -1.71
N ILE A 107 -4.02 -5.16 -1.96
CA ILE A 107 -2.66 -5.72 -1.94
C ILE A 107 -1.83 -5.00 -0.88
N ASP A 108 -1.07 -5.78 -0.12
CA ASP A 108 -0.03 -5.27 0.77
C ASP A 108 1.17 -6.22 0.78
N TYR A 109 2.36 -5.67 0.95
CA TYR A 109 3.59 -6.46 1.10
C TYR A 109 3.68 -7.09 2.50
N SER A 110 3.23 -6.36 3.52
CA SER A 110 3.24 -6.81 4.91
C SER A 110 2.08 -7.76 5.19
N MET A 111 2.39 -8.99 5.58
CA MET A 111 1.38 -9.97 5.99
C MET A 111 0.60 -9.50 7.22
N ASP A 112 1.26 -8.84 8.16
CA ASP A 112 0.64 -8.33 9.38
C ASP A 112 -0.41 -7.24 9.10
N MET A 113 -0.11 -6.32 8.18
CA MET A 113 -1.07 -5.31 7.72
C MET A 113 -2.25 -5.97 7.01
N LEU A 114 -1.95 -6.92 6.14
CA LEU A 114 -2.95 -7.65 5.38
C LEU A 114 -3.89 -8.47 6.26
N GLU A 115 -3.40 -9.06 7.35
CA GLU A 115 -4.24 -9.75 8.33
C GLU A 115 -5.22 -8.81 9.03
N GLN A 116 -4.79 -7.60 9.35
CA GLN A 116 -5.68 -6.58 9.91
C GLN A 116 -6.72 -6.12 8.88
N ALA A 117 -6.30 -5.90 7.62
CA ALA A 117 -7.21 -5.61 6.53
C ALA A 117 -8.25 -6.72 6.34
N ARG A 118 -7.84 -8.00 6.36
CA ARG A 118 -8.76 -9.15 6.30
C ARG A 118 -9.78 -9.19 7.44
N LYS A 119 -9.37 -8.80 8.65
CA LYS A 119 -10.30 -8.72 9.79
C LYS A 119 -11.37 -7.65 9.59
N ARG A 120 -11.03 -6.52 8.98
CA ARG A 120 -11.96 -5.41 8.70
C ARG A 120 -12.83 -5.67 7.48
N LEU A 121 -12.22 -6.13 6.39
CA LEU A 121 -12.86 -6.33 5.09
C LEU A 121 -13.43 -7.74 4.90
N GLY A 122 -13.17 -8.65 5.85
CA GLY A 122 -13.61 -10.03 5.79
C GLY A 122 -15.12 -10.16 5.75
N GLY A 123 -15.60 -11.21 5.05
CA GLY A 123 -17.04 -11.46 4.89
C GLY A 123 -17.67 -10.78 3.66
N HIS A 124 -16.96 -9.96 2.93
CA HIS A 124 -17.42 -9.35 1.67
C HIS A 124 -16.88 -10.14 0.47
N ALA A 125 -17.73 -10.90 -0.21
CA ALA A 125 -17.34 -11.77 -1.34
C ALA A 125 -16.72 -11.00 -2.54
N HIS A 126 -16.99 -9.70 -2.65
CA HIS A 126 -16.47 -8.82 -3.69
C HIS A 126 -15.08 -8.22 -3.37
N ILE A 127 -14.52 -8.51 -2.18
CA ILE A 127 -13.21 -8.00 -1.74
C ILE A 127 -12.24 -9.16 -1.57
N LYS A 128 -11.04 -9.04 -2.18
CA LYS A 128 -9.94 -9.98 -2.03
C LYS A 128 -8.73 -9.28 -1.43
N CYS A 129 -8.12 -9.86 -0.39
CA CYS A 129 -6.89 -9.38 0.22
C CYS A 129 -5.74 -10.35 -0.10
N ILE A 130 -4.75 -9.88 -0.84
CA ILE A 130 -3.64 -10.69 -1.39
C ILE A 130 -2.32 -10.09 -0.96
N GLN A 131 -1.39 -10.92 -0.47
CA GLN A 131 -0.02 -10.46 -0.26
C GLN A 131 0.67 -10.27 -1.62
N GLY A 132 1.36 -9.14 -1.81
CA GLY A 132 2.02 -8.86 -3.07
C GLY A 132 2.93 -7.65 -3.02
N ASP A 133 3.81 -7.58 -4.02
CA ASP A 133 4.70 -6.45 -4.25
C ASP A 133 4.08 -5.54 -5.32
N VAL A 134 3.91 -4.27 -5.01
CA VAL A 134 3.42 -3.26 -5.97
C VAL A 134 4.35 -3.10 -7.17
N GLY A 135 5.64 -3.38 -7.01
CA GLY A 135 6.61 -3.38 -8.10
C GLY A 135 6.55 -4.64 -8.99
N ASN A 136 5.69 -5.61 -8.68
CA ASN A 136 5.52 -6.85 -9.44
C ASN A 136 4.10 -7.41 -9.26
N LEU A 137 3.11 -6.65 -9.73
CA LEU A 137 1.70 -7.02 -9.60
C LEU A 137 1.36 -8.24 -10.44
N GLN A 138 0.85 -9.29 -9.79
CA GLN A 138 0.39 -10.51 -10.45
C GLN A 138 -1.02 -10.31 -11.05
N MET A 139 -1.14 -9.31 -11.91
CA MET A 139 -2.38 -8.89 -12.57
C MET A 139 -2.13 -8.69 -14.07
N GLU A 140 -3.14 -8.91 -14.87
CA GLU A 140 -3.08 -8.69 -16.32
C GLU A 140 -2.97 -7.20 -16.66
N ASN A 141 -2.41 -6.90 -17.84
CA ASN A 141 -2.41 -5.53 -18.35
C ASN A 141 -3.84 -5.04 -18.54
N GLU A 142 -4.07 -3.75 -18.29
CA GLU A 142 -5.35 -3.09 -18.59
C GLU A 142 -6.56 -3.83 -17.98
N SER A 143 -6.38 -4.40 -16.77
CA SER A 143 -7.40 -5.21 -16.10
C SER A 143 -8.16 -4.45 -15.01
N VAL A 144 -7.67 -3.26 -14.61
CA VAL A 144 -8.18 -2.49 -13.49
C VAL A 144 -8.76 -1.15 -13.96
N ASP A 145 -9.96 -0.84 -13.51
CA ASP A 145 -10.63 0.42 -13.86
C ASP A 145 -10.17 1.59 -12.98
N THR A 146 -9.80 1.32 -11.73
CA THR A 146 -9.37 2.35 -10.77
C THR A 146 -8.31 1.79 -9.83
N VAL A 147 -7.25 2.56 -9.59
CA VAL A 147 -6.26 2.26 -8.55
C VAL A 147 -6.31 3.34 -7.47
N VAL A 148 -6.35 2.91 -6.23
CA VAL A 148 -6.22 3.77 -5.04
C VAL A 148 -4.94 3.41 -4.33
N SER A 149 -4.12 4.43 -4.04
CA SER A 149 -2.89 4.27 -3.25
C SER A 149 -2.84 5.40 -2.23
N MET A 150 -3.04 5.07 -0.97
CA MET A 150 -3.04 6.06 0.12
C MET A 150 -1.94 5.75 1.13
N ASN A 151 -1.20 6.80 1.51
CA ASN A 151 -0.15 6.76 2.55
C ASN A 151 0.92 5.67 2.35
N GLY A 152 1.10 5.14 1.13
CA GLY A 152 2.00 4.03 0.85
C GLY A 152 3.17 4.36 -0.07
N PHE A 153 3.00 5.33 -0.97
CA PHE A 153 3.95 5.59 -2.04
C PHE A 153 5.37 5.96 -1.55
N HIS A 154 5.46 6.61 -0.39
CA HIS A 154 6.73 6.95 0.24
C HIS A 154 7.52 5.73 0.72
N ALA A 155 6.84 4.64 1.06
CA ALA A 155 7.42 3.40 1.58
C ALA A 155 7.82 2.40 0.48
N PHE A 156 7.46 2.62 -0.78
CA PHE A 156 7.81 1.70 -1.87
C PHE A 156 9.33 1.72 -2.11
N PRO A 157 9.98 0.56 -2.12
CA PRO A 157 11.43 0.44 -2.35
C PRO A 157 11.85 1.03 -3.70
N ASP A 158 11.10 0.73 -4.75
CA ASP A 158 11.28 1.26 -6.10
C ASP A 158 9.99 1.93 -6.58
N LYS A 159 9.95 3.25 -6.43
CA LYS A 159 8.78 4.06 -6.81
C LYS A 159 8.50 4.07 -8.30
N GLN A 160 9.54 4.00 -9.13
CA GLN A 160 9.39 3.99 -10.58
C GLN A 160 8.79 2.67 -11.04
N LYS A 161 9.29 1.56 -10.51
CA LYS A 161 8.76 0.22 -10.81
C LYS A 161 7.32 0.08 -10.35
N ALA A 162 7.00 0.55 -9.15
CA ALA A 162 5.63 0.59 -8.62
C ALA A 162 4.70 1.40 -9.52
N PHE A 163 5.14 2.59 -9.96
CA PHE A 163 4.35 3.43 -10.86
C PHE A 163 4.11 2.76 -12.22
N HIS A 164 5.14 2.12 -12.80
CA HIS A 164 5.01 1.39 -14.06
C HIS A 164 4.05 0.21 -13.96
N GLU A 165 4.08 -0.54 -12.87
CA GLU A 165 3.16 -1.65 -12.64
C GLU A 165 1.71 -1.17 -12.44
N ILE A 166 1.50 -0.11 -11.66
CA ILE A 166 0.19 0.53 -11.51
C ILE A 166 -0.34 0.99 -12.88
N TRP A 167 0.52 1.64 -13.66
CA TRP A 167 0.15 2.10 -15.00
C TRP A 167 -0.17 0.95 -15.96
N ARG A 168 0.60 -0.13 -15.90
CA ARG A 168 0.43 -1.33 -16.73
C ARG A 168 -0.92 -2.01 -16.50
N VAL A 169 -1.38 -2.08 -15.25
CA VAL A 169 -2.63 -2.76 -14.91
C VAL A 169 -3.86 -1.88 -15.12
N LEU A 170 -3.71 -0.55 -15.14
CA LEU A 170 -4.80 0.37 -15.41
C LEU A 170 -5.26 0.28 -16.86
N LYS A 171 -6.58 0.25 -17.07
CA LYS A 171 -7.18 0.38 -18.39
C LYS A 171 -6.93 1.77 -18.97
N PRO A 172 -6.76 1.89 -20.29
CA PRO A 172 -6.75 3.20 -20.95
C PRO A 172 -8.08 3.93 -20.67
N GLY A 173 -7.99 5.20 -20.28
CA GLY A 173 -9.16 6.07 -20.05
C GLY A 173 -9.69 6.71 -21.31
#